data_65bb10df361a41498dce712d267cfa2d
#
_entry.id   65bb10df361a41498dce712d267cfa2d
#
_cell.length_a   1.000
_cell.length_b   1.000
_cell.length_c   1.000
_cell.angle_alpha   90.00
_cell.angle_beta   90.00
_cell.angle_gamma   90.00
#
_symmetry.space_group_name_H-M   'P 1'
#
loop_
_entity.id
_entity.type
_entity.pdbx_description
1 polymer ?
#
loop_
_entity_poly.entity_id
_entity_poly.type
_entity_poly.pdbx_seq_one_letter_code
_entity_poly.pdbx_strand_id
1 'polypeptide(L)'
;MKLDLLYEFQPKIGPYDQPFPYGQKQAEQACYDEAIEEIRFADTLGFETVWCVEHHFRDGRSACPSNEVVLGALSTITKNIRLGFGVSLMPPGFQHPARVAEKVATVDVLSHGRVEWGTGRSTPMEQLAFGVPADDRSRDMWREAVEFVVEAWTNEAIEWHSDLIDFPLRKQCPKPFQDPHPAPWLAAASAPSAVAAGKLGFGLLS
;
A
#
# COMPACT_ATOMS: atom_id res chain seq x y z
N MET A 1 24.33 1.70 -6.06
CA MET A 1 23.47 1.51 -4.87
C MET A 1 22.15 2.16 -5.23
N LYS A 2 21.02 1.47 -5.05
CA LYS A 2 19.69 2.03 -5.22
C LYS A 2 19.21 2.51 -3.86
N LEU A 3 18.54 3.63 -3.80
CA LEU A 3 17.99 4.22 -2.58
C LEU A 3 16.48 4.40 -2.75
N ASP A 4 15.74 3.95 -1.75
CA ASP A 4 14.30 4.12 -1.66
C ASP A 4 13.96 5.13 -0.56
N LEU A 5 12.76 5.69 -0.63
CA LEU A 5 12.18 6.54 0.39
C LEU A 5 10.99 5.81 1.03
N LEU A 6 10.88 5.87 2.34
CA LEU A 6 9.66 5.47 3.08
C LEU A 6 9.01 6.73 3.64
N TYR A 7 7.75 6.96 3.26
CA TYR A 7 6.98 8.12 3.69
C TYR A 7 5.87 7.71 4.66
N GLU A 8 6.00 8.12 5.91
CA GLU A 8 5.01 7.89 6.99
C GLU A 8 3.91 8.97 7.02
N PHE A 9 4.07 10.09 6.31
CA PHE A 9 3.16 11.24 6.37
C PHE A 9 2.90 11.67 7.82
N GLN A 10 3.98 11.93 8.54
CA GLN A 10 3.93 12.30 9.94
C GLN A 10 3.69 13.80 10.10
N PRO A 11 2.52 14.25 10.58
CA PRO A 11 2.31 15.66 10.89
C PRO A 11 3.29 16.13 11.95
N LYS A 12 3.84 17.32 11.78
CA LYS A 12 4.70 17.94 12.78
C LYS A 12 3.85 18.39 13.97
N ILE A 13 3.70 17.49 14.94
CA ILE A 13 3.09 17.79 16.24
C ILE A 13 4.18 18.14 17.23
N GLY A 14 3.85 19.08 18.12
CA GLY A 14 4.62 19.28 19.34
C GLY A 14 4.62 18.01 20.19
N PRO A 15 5.32 18.00 21.35
CA PRO A 15 5.23 16.90 22.30
C PRO A 15 3.77 16.50 22.51
N TYR A 16 3.47 15.23 22.74
CA TYR A 16 2.11 14.66 22.82
C TYR A 16 1.15 15.38 23.77
N ASP A 17 1.69 16.18 24.69
CA ASP A 17 0.98 17.01 25.66
C ASP A 17 0.79 18.47 25.24
N GLN A 18 1.27 18.86 24.06
CA GLN A 18 1.17 20.21 23.53
C GLN A 18 0.18 20.27 22.37
N PRO A 19 -0.70 21.28 22.33
CA PRO A 19 -1.54 21.49 21.16
C PRO A 19 -0.67 21.74 19.91
N PHE A 20 -1.15 21.30 18.75
CA PHE A 20 -0.50 21.59 17.46
C PHE A 20 -0.20 23.09 17.34
N PRO A 21 1.04 23.52 16.98
CA PRO A 21 1.38 24.93 16.87
C PRO A 21 0.46 25.74 15.95
N TYR A 22 -0.14 25.05 14.97
CA TYR A 22 -0.99 25.63 13.93
C TYR A 22 -2.41 25.03 13.91
N GLY A 23 -2.75 24.14 14.86
CA GLY A 23 -3.94 23.30 14.81
C GLY A 23 -3.74 22.06 13.94
N GLN A 24 -4.52 21.02 14.22
CA GLN A 24 -4.39 19.70 13.58
C GLN A 24 -4.53 19.78 12.05
N LYS A 25 -5.57 20.45 11.56
CA LYS A 25 -5.85 20.54 10.11
C LYS A 25 -4.68 21.15 9.32
N GLN A 26 -4.08 22.20 9.86
CA GLN A 26 -2.94 22.87 9.22
C GLN A 26 -1.67 21.98 9.26
N ALA A 27 -1.46 21.25 10.36
CA ALA A 27 -0.33 20.32 10.47
C ALA A 27 -0.47 19.13 9.50
N GLU A 28 -1.67 18.58 9.34
CA GLU A 28 -1.96 17.52 8.38
C GLU A 28 -1.78 18.03 6.95
N GLN A 29 -2.35 19.19 6.61
CA GLN A 29 -2.17 19.78 5.28
C GLN A 29 -0.68 20.02 4.95
N ALA A 30 0.06 20.65 5.86
CA ALA A 30 1.49 20.91 5.66
C ALA A 30 2.29 19.61 5.46
N CYS A 31 1.93 18.55 6.18
CA CYS A 31 2.56 17.23 6.02
C CYS A 31 2.41 16.68 4.60
N TYR A 32 1.23 16.81 3.98
CA TYR A 32 1.01 16.37 2.61
C TYR A 32 1.71 17.27 1.60
N ASP A 33 1.65 18.61 1.78
CA ASP A 33 2.30 19.56 0.89
C ASP A 33 3.82 19.36 0.88
N GLU A 34 4.45 19.21 2.06
CA GLU A 34 5.88 18.93 2.21
C GLU A 34 6.24 17.59 1.56
N ALA A 35 5.49 16.52 1.83
CA ALA A 35 5.75 15.20 1.26
C ALA A 35 5.72 15.20 -0.28
N ILE A 36 4.72 15.86 -0.87
CA ILE A 36 4.60 15.97 -2.33
C ILE A 36 5.81 16.70 -2.94
N GLU A 37 6.22 17.81 -2.35
CA GLU A 37 7.37 18.58 -2.83
C GLU A 37 8.69 17.81 -2.67
N GLU A 38 8.89 17.12 -1.54
CA GLU A 38 10.10 16.34 -1.30
C GLU A 38 10.18 15.13 -2.25
N ILE A 39 9.05 14.45 -2.49
CA ILE A 39 9.01 13.32 -3.45
C ILE A 39 9.25 13.80 -4.88
N ARG A 40 8.67 14.93 -5.28
CA ARG A 40 8.97 15.56 -6.57
C ARG A 40 10.46 15.87 -6.73
N PHE A 41 11.10 16.36 -5.68
CA PHE A 41 12.52 16.64 -5.69
C PHE A 41 13.34 15.33 -5.77
N ALA A 42 12.96 14.31 -5.01
CA ALA A 42 13.60 13.00 -5.03
C ALA A 42 13.54 12.33 -6.42
N ASP A 43 12.46 12.52 -7.18
CA ASP A 43 12.33 12.07 -8.57
C ASP A 43 13.44 12.62 -9.46
N THR A 44 13.92 13.84 -9.18
CA THR A 44 15.03 14.47 -9.92
C THR A 44 16.41 14.02 -9.48
N LEU A 45 16.52 13.42 -8.28
CA LEU A 45 17.79 12.97 -7.70
C LEU A 45 18.13 11.52 -7.98
N GLY A 46 17.20 10.76 -8.59
CA GLY A 46 17.43 9.37 -8.98
C GLY A 46 17.19 8.38 -7.84
N PHE A 47 16.33 8.70 -6.87
CA PHE A 47 15.77 7.70 -5.97
C PHE A 47 14.97 6.66 -6.76
N GLU A 48 15.08 5.38 -6.37
CA GLU A 48 14.45 4.29 -7.11
C GLU A 48 12.95 4.23 -6.85
N THR A 49 12.52 4.15 -5.59
CA THR A 49 11.13 3.98 -5.20
C THR A 49 10.78 4.90 -4.03
N VAL A 50 9.58 5.45 -4.06
CA VAL A 50 8.93 6.01 -2.86
C VAL A 50 7.84 5.06 -2.39
N TRP A 51 7.93 4.62 -1.15
CA TRP A 51 6.94 3.78 -0.47
C TRP A 51 6.03 4.64 0.39
N CYS A 52 4.77 4.80 -0.01
CA CYS A 52 3.78 5.54 0.77
C CYS A 52 3.04 4.56 1.69
N VAL A 53 3.11 4.79 3.01
CA VAL A 53 2.46 3.92 3.99
C VAL A 53 0.92 4.00 3.92
N GLU A 54 0.25 2.95 4.39
CA GLU A 54 -1.16 2.95 4.74
C GLU A 54 -1.29 2.65 6.23
N HIS A 55 -1.69 3.67 7.00
CA HIS A 55 -1.93 3.56 8.43
C HIS A 55 -3.24 4.22 8.81
N HIS A 56 -3.95 3.60 9.75
CA HIS A 56 -5.23 4.08 10.24
C HIS A 56 -5.16 4.39 11.74
N PHE A 57 -5.83 5.47 12.17
CA PHE A 57 -5.95 5.85 13.58
C PHE A 57 -4.60 6.05 14.29
N ARG A 58 -3.59 6.50 13.54
CA ARG A 58 -2.21 6.74 14.02
C ARG A 58 -1.97 8.21 14.26
N ASP A 59 -2.77 8.78 15.17
CA ASP A 59 -2.61 10.19 15.56
C ASP A 59 -1.16 10.51 15.92
N GLY A 60 -0.65 11.60 15.34
CA GLY A 60 0.74 12.05 15.52
C GLY A 60 1.83 11.20 14.86
N ARG A 61 1.49 10.05 14.27
CA ARG A 61 2.47 9.20 13.57
C ARG A 61 2.26 9.16 12.06
N SER A 62 1.02 8.97 11.63
CA SER A 62 0.73 8.89 10.19
C SER A 62 -0.67 9.43 9.90
N ALA A 63 -0.75 10.34 8.95
CA ALA A 63 -2.00 10.89 8.43
C ALA A 63 -2.39 10.28 7.08
N CYS A 64 -1.80 9.15 6.67
CA CYS A 64 -2.05 8.54 5.36
C CYS A 64 -2.85 7.24 5.43
N PRO A 65 -4.18 7.30 5.47
CA PRO A 65 -5.05 6.11 5.42
C PRO A 65 -5.39 5.65 3.99
N SER A 66 -5.00 6.42 2.97
CA SER A 66 -5.38 6.19 1.57
C SER A 66 -4.18 6.48 0.66
N ASN A 67 -3.18 5.60 0.74
CA ASN A 67 -1.95 5.78 -0.02
C ASN A 67 -2.18 5.76 -1.54
N GLU A 68 -3.21 5.07 -2.04
CA GLU A 68 -3.58 5.07 -3.45
C GLU A 68 -3.95 6.45 -3.98
N VAL A 69 -4.54 7.32 -3.14
CA VAL A 69 -4.89 8.70 -3.53
C VAL A 69 -3.62 9.52 -3.71
N VAL A 70 -2.67 9.37 -2.78
CA VAL A 70 -1.36 10.06 -2.84
C VAL A 70 -0.55 9.55 -4.04
N LEU A 71 -0.45 8.22 -4.21
CA LEU A 71 0.27 7.62 -5.32
C LEU A 71 -0.34 8.00 -6.68
N GLY A 72 -1.69 8.11 -6.75
CA GLY A 72 -2.38 8.64 -7.91
C GLY A 72 -1.98 10.08 -8.24
N ALA A 73 -1.91 10.97 -7.24
CA ALA A 73 -1.43 12.34 -7.43
C ALA A 73 0.05 12.37 -7.86
N LEU A 74 0.92 11.61 -7.19
CA LEU A 74 2.35 11.50 -7.51
C LEU A 74 2.58 10.96 -8.93
N SER A 75 1.75 10.05 -9.43
CA SER A 75 1.87 9.47 -10.77
C SER A 75 1.86 10.53 -11.87
N THR A 76 1.16 11.64 -11.66
CA THR A 76 0.99 12.72 -12.64
C THR A 76 2.07 13.80 -12.57
N ILE A 77 2.78 13.90 -11.44
CA ILE A 77 3.76 14.98 -11.19
C ILE A 77 5.21 14.48 -11.11
N THR A 78 5.42 13.16 -11.11
CA THR A 78 6.74 12.50 -11.17
C THR A 78 6.90 11.76 -12.50
N LYS A 79 8.15 11.43 -12.88
CA LYS A 79 8.45 10.77 -14.18
C LYS A 79 9.28 9.50 -14.05
N ASN A 80 10.16 9.41 -13.06
CA ASN A 80 11.19 8.37 -12.98
C ASN A 80 11.00 7.47 -11.77
N ILE A 81 10.76 8.07 -10.59
CA ILE A 81 10.64 7.35 -9.33
C ILE A 81 9.47 6.35 -9.37
N ARG A 82 9.70 5.14 -8.90
CA ARG A 82 8.66 4.13 -8.77
C ARG A 82 7.76 4.45 -7.57
N LEU A 83 6.52 4.00 -7.65
CA LEU A 83 5.45 4.33 -6.72
C LEU A 83 5.03 3.09 -5.93
N GLY A 84 5.53 2.98 -4.71
CA GLY A 84 5.35 1.84 -3.85
C GLY A 84 4.14 1.98 -2.91
N PHE A 85 3.25 0.99 -2.93
CA PHE A 85 2.31 0.79 -1.83
C PHE A 85 3.07 0.25 -0.63
N GLY A 86 3.17 0.98 0.43
CA GLY A 86 3.98 0.63 1.59
C GLY A 86 3.22 0.47 2.92
N VAL A 87 2.13 -0.32 2.98
CA VAL A 87 1.65 -1.37 2.07
C VAL A 87 0.17 -1.26 1.73
N SER A 88 -0.33 -2.10 0.81
CA SER A 88 -1.77 -2.39 0.73
C SER A 88 -2.16 -3.35 1.86
N LEU A 89 -3.18 -3.02 2.63
CA LEU A 89 -3.71 -3.88 3.69
C LEU A 89 -4.65 -4.93 3.08
N MET A 90 -4.20 -6.20 3.05
CA MET A 90 -4.82 -7.24 2.25
C MET A 90 -6.00 -7.97 2.89
N PRO A 91 -6.05 -8.20 4.24
CA PRO A 91 -7.17 -8.92 4.83
C PRO A 91 -8.52 -8.28 4.45
N PRO A 92 -9.52 -9.06 3.96
CA PRO A 92 -10.79 -8.54 3.43
C PRO A 92 -11.60 -7.62 4.36
N GLY A 93 -11.33 -7.66 5.68
CA GLY A 93 -11.92 -6.73 6.63
C GLY A 93 -11.52 -5.26 6.41
N PHE A 94 -10.33 -4.98 5.86
CA PHE A 94 -9.94 -3.62 5.49
C PHE A 94 -10.64 -3.19 4.19
N GLN A 95 -10.59 -4.03 3.18
CA GLN A 95 -11.25 -3.81 1.89
C GLN A 95 -11.34 -5.13 1.11
N HIS A 96 -12.31 -5.20 0.20
CA HIS A 96 -12.44 -6.36 -0.68
C HIS A 96 -11.21 -6.46 -1.64
N PRO A 97 -10.60 -7.64 -1.85
CA PRO A 97 -9.39 -7.76 -2.68
C PRO A 97 -9.61 -7.34 -4.15
N ALA A 98 -10.82 -7.44 -4.69
CA ALA A 98 -11.12 -6.87 -6.00
C ALA A 98 -10.87 -5.35 -6.04
N ARG A 99 -11.17 -4.61 -4.94
CA ARG A 99 -10.87 -3.18 -4.85
C ARG A 99 -9.37 -2.91 -4.79
N VAL A 100 -8.61 -3.80 -4.13
CA VAL A 100 -7.14 -3.70 -4.16
C VAL A 100 -6.62 -3.90 -5.58
N ALA A 101 -7.11 -4.93 -6.29
CA ALA A 101 -6.73 -5.17 -7.68
C ALA A 101 -7.01 -3.97 -8.59
N GLU A 102 -8.19 -3.35 -8.46
CA GLU A 102 -8.59 -2.17 -9.23
C GLU A 102 -7.71 -0.94 -8.93
N LYS A 103 -7.53 -0.60 -7.65
CA LYS A 103 -6.81 0.61 -7.25
C LYS A 103 -5.33 0.56 -7.63
N VAL A 104 -4.68 -0.58 -7.41
CA VAL A 104 -3.26 -0.79 -7.76
C VAL A 104 -3.07 -0.74 -9.27
N ALA A 105 -3.91 -1.43 -10.04
CA ALA A 105 -3.88 -1.39 -11.49
C ALA A 105 -4.15 0.02 -12.04
N THR A 106 -5.06 0.78 -11.40
CA THR A 106 -5.34 2.17 -11.81
C THR A 106 -4.10 3.06 -11.65
N VAL A 107 -3.41 2.98 -10.50
CA VAL A 107 -2.17 3.75 -10.28
C VAL A 107 -1.08 3.29 -11.25
N ASP A 108 -1.01 1.98 -11.54
CA ASP A 108 -0.03 1.43 -12.47
C ASP A 108 -0.23 1.96 -13.91
N VAL A 109 -1.48 2.01 -14.38
CA VAL A 109 -1.84 2.63 -15.67
C VAL A 109 -1.51 4.12 -15.69
N LEU A 110 -1.90 4.88 -14.65
CA LEU A 110 -1.64 6.32 -14.55
C LEU A 110 -0.14 6.64 -14.52
N SER A 111 0.66 5.78 -13.91
CA SER A 111 2.11 5.95 -13.77
C SER A 111 2.91 5.35 -14.94
N HIS A 112 2.26 4.76 -15.94
CA HIS A 112 2.91 4.05 -17.04
C HIS A 112 3.86 2.92 -16.55
N GLY A 113 3.37 2.10 -15.62
CA GLY A 113 4.09 0.89 -15.16
C GLY A 113 5.15 1.15 -14.10
N ARG A 114 5.01 2.19 -13.28
CA ARG A 114 5.96 2.51 -12.21
C ARG A 114 5.54 2.01 -10.82
N VAL A 115 4.49 1.21 -10.70
CA VAL A 115 4.04 0.72 -9.41
C VAL A 115 4.91 -0.42 -8.88
N GLU A 116 5.16 -0.40 -7.57
CA GLU A 116 5.61 -1.51 -6.73
C GLU A 116 4.49 -1.85 -5.75
N TRP A 117 4.09 -3.12 -5.67
CA TRP A 117 2.94 -3.50 -4.88
C TRP A 117 3.34 -4.16 -3.55
N GLY A 118 3.52 -3.36 -2.52
CA GLY A 118 3.72 -3.85 -1.17
C GLY A 118 2.42 -4.32 -0.54
N THR A 119 2.48 -5.45 0.16
CA THR A 119 1.35 -6.11 0.81
C THR A 119 1.61 -6.34 2.29
N GLY A 120 0.56 -6.28 3.11
CA GLY A 120 0.69 -6.49 4.53
C GLY A 120 -0.64 -6.77 5.22
N ARG A 121 -0.56 -6.98 6.55
CA ARG A 121 -1.71 -7.31 7.40
C ARG A 121 -2.06 -6.21 8.39
N SER A 122 -1.31 -5.12 8.41
CA SER A 122 -1.41 -4.07 9.42
C SER A 122 -0.98 -4.50 10.83
N THR A 123 -1.15 -3.61 11.79
CA THR A 123 -0.87 -3.83 13.20
C THR A 123 -2.11 -4.33 13.95
N PRO A 124 -1.95 -4.99 15.12
CA PRO A 124 -3.09 -5.50 15.87
C PRO A 124 -4.16 -4.46 16.20
N MET A 125 -3.75 -3.23 16.49
CA MET A 125 -4.68 -2.14 16.81
C MET A 125 -5.58 -1.81 15.62
N GLU A 126 -4.99 -1.69 14.44
CA GLU A 126 -5.72 -1.38 13.20
C GLU A 126 -6.59 -2.57 12.76
N GLN A 127 -6.06 -3.80 12.87
CA GLN A 127 -6.82 -5.03 12.60
C GLN A 127 -8.11 -5.08 13.42
N LEU A 128 -8.02 -4.89 14.73
CA LEU A 128 -9.18 -4.92 15.62
C LEU A 128 -10.20 -3.82 15.30
N ALA A 129 -9.74 -2.63 14.91
CA ALA A 129 -10.63 -1.53 14.53
C ALA A 129 -11.46 -1.85 13.28
N PHE A 130 -10.93 -2.65 12.34
CA PHE A 130 -11.61 -3.09 11.13
C PHE A 130 -12.23 -4.50 11.23
N GLY A 131 -12.28 -5.08 12.42
CA GLY A 131 -12.84 -6.44 12.64
C GLY A 131 -11.98 -7.56 12.04
N VAL A 132 -10.70 -7.28 11.74
CA VAL A 132 -9.73 -8.29 11.30
C VAL A 132 -9.15 -8.99 12.53
N PRO A 133 -9.05 -10.32 12.55
CA PRO A 133 -8.41 -11.04 13.65
C PRO A 133 -6.94 -10.63 13.82
N ALA A 134 -6.52 -10.29 15.04
CA ALA A 134 -5.14 -9.93 15.35
C ALA A 134 -4.26 -11.16 15.67
N ASP A 135 -4.47 -12.25 14.96
CA ASP A 135 -3.78 -13.54 15.14
C ASP A 135 -3.38 -14.16 13.78
N ASP A 136 -3.03 -15.44 13.76
CA ASP A 136 -2.58 -16.13 12.55
C ASP A 136 -3.65 -16.24 11.46
N ARG A 137 -4.94 -16.16 11.80
CA ARG A 137 -6.03 -16.14 10.80
C ARG A 137 -5.88 -14.97 9.83
N SER A 138 -5.41 -13.83 10.29
CA SER A 138 -5.13 -12.68 9.38
C SER A 138 -4.03 -12.98 8.37
N ARG A 139 -3.16 -13.96 8.62
CA ARG A 139 -2.15 -14.41 7.65
C ARG A 139 -2.78 -15.22 6.51
N ASP A 140 -3.74 -16.08 6.84
CA ASP A 140 -4.48 -16.83 5.82
C ASP A 140 -5.36 -15.89 4.98
N MET A 141 -6.02 -14.94 5.63
CA MET A 141 -6.78 -13.88 4.95
C MET A 141 -5.89 -13.05 4.00
N TRP A 142 -4.69 -12.67 4.45
CA TRP A 142 -3.71 -11.96 3.61
C TRP A 142 -3.31 -12.79 2.39
N ARG A 143 -2.96 -14.06 2.61
CA ARG A 143 -2.50 -14.95 1.53
C ARG A 143 -3.57 -15.12 0.47
N GLU A 144 -4.79 -15.47 0.86
CA GLU A 144 -5.91 -15.66 -0.06
C GLU A 144 -6.25 -14.38 -0.84
N ALA A 145 -6.24 -13.23 -0.16
CA ALA A 145 -6.48 -11.95 -0.83
C ALA A 145 -5.38 -11.60 -1.85
N VAL A 146 -4.12 -11.94 -1.57
CA VAL A 146 -3.01 -11.76 -2.51
C VAL A 146 -3.17 -12.67 -3.73
N GLU A 147 -3.50 -13.95 -3.51
CA GLU A 147 -3.76 -14.92 -4.58
C GLU A 147 -4.91 -14.45 -5.47
N PHE A 148 -6.02 -14.01 -4.87
CA PHE A 148 -7.15 -13.42 -5.61
C PHE A 148 -6.71 -12.26 -6.49
N VAL A 149 -5.91 -11.31 -5.96
CA VAL A 149 -5.48 -10.13 -6.72
C VAL A 149 -4.60 -10.52 -7.90
N VAL A 150 -3.65 -11.44 -7.72
CA VAL A 150 -2.79 -11.92 -8.80
C VAL A 150 -3.60 -12.62 -9.89
N GLU A 151 -4.54 -13.49 -9.52
CA GLU A 151 -5.43 -14.15 -10.48
C GLU A 151 -6.34 -13.14 -11.21
N ALA A 152 -6.86 -12.14 -10.50
CA ALA A 152 -7.65 -11.08 -11.11
C ALA A 152 -6.85 -10.30 -12.18
N TRP A 153 -5.55 -10.13 -12.00
CA TRP A 153 -4.71 -9.44 -12.98
C TRP A 153 -4.29 -10.30 -14.16
N THR A 154 -4.00 -11.58 -13.92
CA THR A 154 -3.40 -12.49 -14.92
C THR A 154 -4.43 -13.22 -15.79
N ASN A 155 -5.62 -13.49 -15.26
CA ASN A 155 -6.69 -14.17 -16.01
C ASN A 155 -7.61 -13.18 -16.72
N GLU A 156 -8.26 -13.59 -17.81
CA GLU A 156 -9.25 -12.75 -18.53
C GLU A 156 -10.43 -12.37 -17.63
N ALA A 157 -10.91 -13.32 -16.84
CA ALA A 157 -11.97 -13.15 -15.86
C ALA A 157 -11.63 -13.95 -14.61
N ILE A 158 -12.18 -13.55 -13.47
CA ILE A 158 -12.02 -14.22 -12.17
C ILE A 158 -13.38 -14.59 -11.60
N GLU A 159 -13.47 -15.77 -11.01
CA GLU A 159 -14.50 -16.24 -10.12
C GLU A 159 -13.81 -16.84 -8.89
N TRP A 160 -14.34 -16.61 -7.69
CA TRP A 160 -13.71 -17.07 -6.47
C TRP A 160 -14.76 -17.46 -5.41
N HIS A 161 -14.65 -18.65 -4.86
CA HIS A 161 -15.57 -19.16 -3.84
C HIS A 161 -14.79 -19.80 -2.70
N SER A 162 -14.84 -19.16 -1.53
CA SER A 162 -14.26 -19.65 -0.29
C SER A 162 -15.07 -19.16 0.91
N ASP A 163 -14.65 -19.53 2.11
CA ASP A 163 -15.27 -19.04 3.36
C ASP A 163 -14.96 -17.53 3.61
N LEU A 164 -13.92 -16.98 2.96
CA LEU A 164 -13.47 -15.59 3.15
C LEU A 164 -13.92 -14.66 2.02
N ILE A 165 -13.97 -15.18 0.80
CA ILE A 165 -14.23 -14.39 -0.41
C ILE A 165 -15.21 -15.15 -1.28
N ASP A 166 -16.39 -14.56 -1.52
CA ASP A 166 -17.36 -15.07 -2.49
C ASP A 166 -17.52 -14.03 -3.61
N PHE A 167 -17.01 -14.34 -4.80
CA PHE A 167 -16.94 -13.39 -5.90
C PHE A 167 -17.37 -14.06 -7.21
N PRO A 168 -18.50 -13.62 -7.82
CA PRO A 168 -19.00 -14.21 -9.06
C PRO A 168 -18.10 -13.86 -10.24
N LEU A 169 -18.19 -14.63 -11.32
CA LEU A 169 -17.39 -14.43 -12.52
C LEU A 169 -17.48 -12.98 -13.04
N ARG A 170 -16.35 -12.29 -13.06
CA ARG A 170 -16.22 -10.90 -13.54
C ARG A 170 -14.88 -10.69 -14.27
N LYS A 171 -14.88 -9.76 -15.22
CA LYS A 171 -13.65 -9.25 -15.84
C LYS A 171 -13.09 -8.11 -14.99
N GLN A 172 -11.83 -8.23 -14.56
CA GLN A 172 -11.11 -7.16 -13.88
C GLN A 172 -10.78 -6.03 -14.86
N CYS A 173 -11.09 -4.79 -14.48
CA CYS A 173 -10.79 -3.60 -15.26
C CYS A 173 -10.47 -2.42 -14.31
N PRO A 174 -9.33 -1.68 -14.51
CA PRO A 174 -8.33 -1.94 -15.53
C PRO A 174 -7.46 -3.16 -15.18
N LYS A 175 -6.72 -3.67 -16.15
CA LYS A 175 -5.56 -4.53 -15.93
C LYS A 175 -4.35 -3.64 -15.63
N PRO A 176 -3.34 -4.13 -14.90
CA PRO A 176 -2.06 -3.44 -14.76
C PRO A 176 -1.44 -3.11 -16.12
N PHE A 177 -0.65 -2.04 -16.17
CA PHE A 177 0.16 -1.68 -17.33
C PHE A 177 1.40 -2.56 -17.44
N GLN A 178 1.95 -3.00 -16.30
CA GLN A 178 3.08 -3.90 -16.22
C GLN A 178 2.67 -5.33 -16.60
N ASP A 179 3.57 -6.06 -17.26
CA ASP A 179 3.38 -7.46 -17.64
C ASP A 179 4.36 -8.35 -16.83
N PRO A 180 3.87 -9.40 -16.12
CA PRO A 180 2.45 -9.78 -15.99
C PRO A 180 1.64 -8.89 -15.02
N HIS A 181 2.28 -8.20 -14.09
CA HIS A 181 1.67 -7.30 -13.10
C HIS A 181 2.79 -6.62 -12.27
N PRO A 182 2.48 -5.58 -11.45
CA PRO A 182 3.44 -5.01 -10.52
C PRO A 182 4.06 -6.07 -9.61
N ALA A 183 5.37 -5.97 -9.38
CA ALA A 183 6.08 -6.91 -8.51
C ALA A 183 5.50 -6.86 -7.08
N PRO A 184 5.16 -8.03 -6.49
CA PRO A 184 4.65 -8.09 -5.13
C PRO A 184 5.79 -8.05 -4.11
N TRP A 185 5.53 -7.33 -3.01
CA TRP A 185 6.43 -7.23 -1.85
C TRP A 185 5.67 -7.59 -0.58
N LEU A 186 6.35 -8.14 0.40
CA LEU A 186 5.78 -8.46 1.71
C LEU A 186 6.45 -7.61 2.78
N ALA A 187 5.63 -6.87 3.55
CA ALA A 187 6.11 -6.23 4.78
C ALA A 187 6.34 -7.29 5.86
N ALA A 188 7.57 -7.40 6.33
CA ALA A 188 8.00 -8.45 7.24
C ALA A 188 8.80 -7.89 8.43
N ALA A 189 8.17 -7.84 9.59
CA ALA A 189 8.81 -7.48 10.86
C ALA A 189 9.42 -8.68 11.62
N SER A 190 9.44 -9.89 11.01
CA SER A 190 9.92 -11.11 11.67
C SER A 190 10.62 -12.05 10.70
N ALA A 191 11.57 -12.84 11.19
CA ALA A 191 12.29 -13.83 10.39
C ALA A 191 11.35 -14.83 9.68
N PRO A 192 10.29 -15.39 10.31
CA PRO A 192 9.34 -16.25 9.60
C PRO A 192 8.65 -15.56 8.41
N SER A 193 8.32 -14.27 8.53
CA SER A 193 7.72 -13.52 7.44
C SER A 193 8.71 -13.27 6.30
N ALA A 194 9.97 -12.99 6.62
CA ALA A 194 11.02 -12.85 5.61
C ALA A 194 11.25 -14.16 4.84
N VAL A 195 11.26 -15.30 5.54
CA VAL A 195 11.34 -16.62 4.91
C VAL A 195 10.13 -16.88 4.01
N ALA A 196 8.93 -16.45 4.43
CA ALA A 196 7.72 -16.59 3.62
C ALA A 196 7.82 -15.75 2.32
N ALA A 197 8.29 -14.50 2.40
CA ALA A 197 8.52 -13.66 1.23
C ALA A 197 9.47 -14.36 0.22
N GLY A 198 10.62 -14.87 0.70
CA GLY A 198 11.56 -15.59 -0.15
C GLY A 198 10.97 -16.85 -0.81
N LYS A 199 10.14 -17.62 -0.10
CA LYS A 199 9.46 -18.79 -0.67
C LYS A 199 8.44 -18.44 -1.74
N LEU A 200 7.81 -17.27 -1.63
CA LEU A 200 6.83 -16.78 -2.60
C LEU A 200 7.49 -16.03 -3.78
N GLY A 201 8.79 -15.78 -3.72
CA GLY A 201 9.48 -14.95 -4.72
C GLY A 201 9.12 -13.47 -4.62
N PHE A 202 8.64 -13.02 -3.47
CA PHE A 202 8.26 -11.62 -3.22
C PHE A 202 9.47 -10.80 -2.78
N GLY A 203 9.47 -9.51 -3.12
CA GLY A 203 10.34 -8.54 -2.50
C GLY A 203 10.09 -8.44 -0.98
N LEU A 204 11.06 -7.95 -0.23
CA LEU A 204 10.97 -7.79 1.21
C LEU A 204 10.99 -6.31 1.59
N LEU A 205 10.00 -5.86 2.36
CA LEU A 205 9.96 -4.57 3.05
C LEU A 205 10.15 -4.81 4.54
N SER A 206 11.19 -4.21 5.15
CA SER A 206 11.53 -4.41 6.57
C SER A 206 11.96 -3.10 7.25
#